data_8a9e32ab68849d45d072fca2cf048a00
#
_entry.id   8a9e32ab68849d45d072fca2cf048a00
#
_cell.length_a   1.000
_cell.length_b   1.000
_cell.length_c   1.000
_cell.angle_alpha   90.00
_cell.angle_beta   90.00
_cell.angle_gamma   90.00
#
_symmetry.space_group_name_H-M   'P 1'
#
loop_
_entity.id
_entity.type
_entity.pdbx_description
1 polymer ?
#
loop_
_entity_poly.entity_id
_entity_poly.type
_entity_poly.pdbx_seq_one_letter_code
_entity_poly.pdbx_strand_id
1 'polypeptide(L)'
;MSAIKYNYKNRDYILEFSRRTASIIERNGFRYQEVGTQPNVMIPLLVYGAFVKNHSNLKQGKIDEIYDSVKGKNAFVMKLVELYLETVNTLMGDDDDEGNVNWEEV
;
A
#
# COMPACT_ATOMS: atom_id res chain seq x y z
N MET A 1 9.98 -7.18 0.15
CA MET A 1 9.05 -6.20 0.72
C MET A 1 8.19 -6.84 1.79
N SER A 2 7.76 -6.04 2.75
CA SER A 2 6.94 -6.53 3.85
C SER A 2 5.49 -6.73 3.44
N ALA A 3 4.78 -7.52 4.23
CA ALA A 3 3.37 -7.79 4.01
C ALA A 3 2.65 -7.90 5.35
N ILE A 4 1.33 -7.75 5.32
CA ILE A 4 0.47 -7.98 6.48
C ILE A 4 -0.41 -9.18 6.17
N LYS A 5 -0.51 -10.10 7.13
CA LYS A 5 -1.47 -11.20 7.05
C LYS A 5 -2.63 -10.88 7.97
N TYR A 6 -3.84 -10.84 7.40
CA TYR A 6 -5.04 -10.54 8.16
C TYR A 6 -6.05 -11.67 8.02
N ASN A 7 -6.52 -12.20 9.15
CA ASN A 7 -7.54 -13.25 9.15
C ASN A 7 -8.92 -12.64 9.32
N TYR A 8 -9.82 -12.94 8.40
CA TYR A 8 -11.20 -12.51 8.46
C TYR A 8 -12.09 -13.71 8.17
N LYS A 9 -12.93 -14.08 9.13
CA LYS A 9 -13.87 -15.21 9.03
C LYS A 9 -13.17 -16.50 8.56
N ASN A 10 -12.08 -16.85 9.24
CA ASN A 10 -11.28 -18.05 8.99
C ASN A 10 -10.58 -18.10 7.64
N ARG A 11 -10.46 -16.96 6.97
CA ARG A 11 -9.70 -16.84 5.73
C ARG A 11 -8.58 -15.84 5.92
N ASP A 12 -7.38 -16.20 5.47
CA ASP A 12 -6.22 -15.32 5.53
C ASP A 12 -6.11 -14.47 4.27
N TYR A 13 -5.86 -13.19 4.47
CA TYR A 13 -5.61 -12.26 3.39
C TYR A 13 -4.20 -11.69 3.55
N ILE A 14 -3.47 -11.65 2.46
CA ILE A 14 -2.11 -11.08 2.45
C ILE A 14 -2.18 -9.71 1.79
N LEU A 15 -1.85 -8.69 2.56
CA LEU A 15 -1.88 -7.31 2.09
C LEU A 15 -0.45 -6.86 1.87
N GLU A 16 -0.16 -6.42 0.66
CA GLU A 16 1.14 -5.88 0.31
C GLU A 16 1.05 -5.06 -0.97
N PHE A 17 2.08 -4.27 -1.21
CA PHE A 17 2.15 -3.46 -2.42
C PHE A 17 3.24 -3.97 -3.35
N SER A 18 3.03 -3.75 -4.64
CA SER A 18 4.07 -3.81 -5.65
C SER A 18 4.12 -2.45 -6.33
N ARG A 19 5.14 -2.18 -7.14
CA ARG A 19 5.19 -0.96 -7.92
C ARG A 19 3.94 -0.80 -8.79
N ARG A 20 3.47 -1.92 -9.34
CA ARG A 20 2.27 -1.92 -10.18
C ARG A 20 1.03 -1.49 -9.39
N THR A 21 0.79 -2.10 -8.23
CA THR A 21 -0.41 -1.78 -7.46
C THR A 21 -0.33 -0.39 -6.85
N ALA A 22 0.86 0.04 -6.44
CA ALA A 22 1.07 1.42 -6.01
C ALA A 22 0.74 2.41 -7.14
N SER A 23 1.18 2.12 -8.38
CA SER A 23 0.90 2.99 -9.51
C SER A 23 -0.59 3.07 -9.83
N ILE A 24 -1.33 1.97 -9.63
CA ILE A 24 -2.78 1.96 -9.85
C ILE A 24 -3.46 2.98 -8.94
N ILE A 25 -3.15 2.96 -7.65
CA ILE A 25 -3.81 3.89 -6.73
C ILE A 25 -3.34 5.33 -6.96
N GLU A 26 -2.08 5.54 -7.33
CA GLU A 26 -1.59 6.87 -7.67
C GLU A 26 -2.33 7.48 -8.85
N ARG A 27 -2.61 6.68 -9.87
CA ARG A 27 -3.39 7.13 -11.03
C ARG A 27 -4.82 7.49 -10.65
N ASN A 28 -5.33 6.92 -9.56
CA ASN A 28 -6.67 7.23 -9.06
C ASN A 28 -6.66 8.35 -8.03
N GLY A 29 -5.52 9.03 -7.85
CA GLY A 29 -5.44 10.21 -7.01
C GLY A 29 -4.88 9.99 -5.63
N PHE A 30 -4.32 8.80 -5.35
CA PHE A 30 -3.76 8.56 -4.02
C PHE A 30 -2.50 9.41 -3.78
N ARG A 31 -2.50 10.10 -2.63
CA ARG A 31 -1.33 10.83 -2.13
C ARG A 31 -1.20 10.54 -0.65
N TYR A 32 -0.10 9.90 -0.26
CA TYR A 32 0.04 9.48 1.15
C TYR A 32 0.07 10.68 2.11
N GLN A 33 0.49 11.84 1.65
CA GLN A 33 0.50 13.05 2.48
C GLN A 33 -0.91 13.52 2.85
N GLU A 34 -1.92 13.09 2.09
CA GLU A 34 -3.31 13.52 2.30
C GLU A 34 -4.15 12.48 3.06
N VAL A 35 -3.55 11.40 3.54
CA VAL A 35 -4.29 10.37 4.27
C VAL A 35 -4.98 10.95 5.50
N GLY A 36 -4.32 11.86 6.21
CA GLY A 36 -4.89 12.47 7.41
C GLY A 36 -5.86 13.61 7.14
N THR A 37 -5.79 14.25 5.97
CA THR A 37 -6.64 15.40 5.64
C THR A 37 -7.82 15.04 4.76
N GLN A 38 -7.70 13.97 3.96
CA GLN A 38 -8.78 13.48 3.11
C GLN A 38 -8.97 11.98 3.26
N PRO A 39 -9.28 11.52 4.49
CA PRO A 39 -9.33 10.08 4.77
C PRO A 39 -10.40 9.35 3.98
N ASN A 40 -11.53 9.97 3.70
CA ASN A 40 -12.63 9.30 2.99
C ASN A 40 -12.26 8.95 1.55
N VAL A 41 -11.29 9.63 0.97
CA VAL A 41 -10.81 9.34 -0.38
C VAL A 41 -9.53 8.51 -0.35
N MET A 42 -8.58 8.90 0.51
CA MET A 42 -7.25 8.30 0.51
C MET A 42 -7.22 6.90 1.13
N ILE A 43 -7.93 6.71 2.25
CA ILE A 43 -7.87 5.40 2.93
C ILE A 43 -8.48 4.28 2.07
N PRO A 44 -9.66 4.46 1.45
CA PRO A 44 -10.16 3.42 0.55
C PRO A 44 -9.22 3.07 -0.60
N LEU A 45 -8.54 4.06 -1.18
CA LEU A 45 -7.55 3.81 -2.24
C LEU A 45 -6.38 2.99 -1.71
N LEU A 46 -5.86 3.37 -0.55
CA LEU A 46 -4.73 2.68 0.08
C LEU A 46 -5.08 1.22 0.37
N VAL A 47 -6.24 0.99 0.97
CA VAL A 47 -6.71 -0.35 1.32
C VAL A 47 -6.90 -1.19 0.05
N TYR A 48 -7.54 -0.63 -0.97
CA TYR A 48 -7.71 -1.32 -2.25
C TYR A 48 -6.36 -1.76 -2.82
N GLY A 49 -5.40 -0.85 -2.87
CA GLY A 49 -4.07 -1.17 -3.41
C GLY A 49 -3.37 -2.27 -2.65
N ALA A 50 -3.56 -2.33 -1.33
CA ALA A 50 -2.95 -3.36 -0.49
C ALA A 50 -3.55 -4.74 -0.75
N PHE A 51 -4.83 -4.82 -1.11
CA PHE A 51 -5.51 -6.09 -1.38
C PHE A 51 -5.26 -6.60 -2.80
N VAL A 52 -5.18 -5.71 -3.77
CA VAL A 52 -5.31 -6.11 -5.18
C VAL A 52 -4.16 -6.98 -5.68
N LYS A 53 -2.99 -6.87 -5.09
CA LYS A 53 -1.84 -7.68 -5.55
C LYS A 53 -2.11 -9.17 -5.42
N ASN A 54 -2.63 -9.60 -4.28
CA ASN A 54 -2.84 -11.03 -4.00
C ASN A 54 -4.29 -11.45 -4.07
N HIS A 55 -5.22 -10.51 -4.17
CA HIS A 55 -6.66 -10.78 -4.13
C HIS A 55 -7.37 -9.93 -5.17
N SER A 56 -6.93 -10.04 -6.42
CA SER A 56 -7.45 -9.22 -7.52
C SER A 56 -8.93 -9.45 -7.81
N ASN A 57 -9.48 -10.59 -7.36
CA ASN A 57 -10.87 -10.93 -7.59
C ASN A 57 -11.84 -10.35 -6.56
N LEU A 58 -11.32 -9.73 -5.50
CA LEU A 58 -12.18 -9.15 -4.47
C LEU A 58 -12.85 -7.89 -4.99
N LYS A 59 -14.16 -7.80 -4.77
CA LYS A 59 -14.92 -6.60 -5.09
C LYS A 59 -14.74 -5.56 -3.99
N GLN A 60 -14.92 -4.30 -4.33
CA GLN A 60 -14.73 -3.21 -3.39
C GLN A 60 -15.59 -3.37 -2.13
N GLY A 61 -16.84 -3.81 -2.27
CA GLY A 61 -17.71 -4.03 -1.11
C GLY A 61 -17.16 -5.04 -0.13
N LYS A 62 -16.52 -6.10 -0.64
CA LYS A 62 -15.90 -7.10 0.22
C LYS A 62 -14.66 -6.55 0.91
N ILE A 63 -13.86 -5.79 0.20
CA ILE A 63 -12.68 -5.12 0.77
C ILE A 63 -13.12 -4.19 1.91
N ASP A 64 -14.17 -3.41 1.68
CA ASP A 64 -14.69 -2.49 2.69
C ASP A 64 -15.19 -3.24 3.92
N GLU A 65 -15.88 -4.36 3.70
CA GLU A 65 -16.36 -5.21 4.80
C GLU A 65 -15.20 -5.72 5.65
N ILE A 66 -14.13 -6.20 5.02
CA ILE A 66 -12.96 -6.69 5.73
C ILE A 66 -12.29 -5.56 6.49
N TYR A 67 -12.11 -4.41 5.86
CA TYR A 67 -11.50 -3.26 6.50
C TYR A 67 -12.31 -2.80 7.72
N ASP A 68 -13.64 -2.79 7.62
CA ASP A 68 -14.51 -2.38 8.72
C ASP A 68 -14.35 -3.29 9.94
N SER A 69 -13.92 -4.52 9.75
CA SER A 69 -13.70 -5.46 10.84
C SER A 69 -12.40 -5.23 11.59
N VAL A 70 -11.49 -4.44 11.04
CA VAL A 70 -10.15 -4.25 11.62
C VAL A 70 -10.24 -3.46 12.91
N LYS A 71 -9.59 -3.97 13.95
CA LYS A 71 -9.42 -3.25 15.23
C LYS A 71 -8.09 -2.51 15.18
N GLY A 72 -8.06 -1.31 15.77
CA GLY A 72 -6.86 -0.50 15.73
C GLY A 72 -6.57 0.05 14.33
N LYS A 73 -7.58 0.65 13.72
CA LYS A 73 -7.48 1.13 12.33
C LYS A 73 -6.36 2.13 12.11
N ASN A 74 -6.06 3.00 13.09
CA ASN A 74 -4.97 3.96 12.93
C ASN A 74 -3.63 3.25 12.73
N ALA A 75 -3.33 2.27 13.56
CA ALA A 75 -2.09 1.51 13.45
C ALA A 75 -2.06 0.72 12.13
N PHE A 76 -3.20 0.14 11.75
CA PHE A 76 -3.32 -0.63 10.53
C PHE A 76 -3.05 0.26 9.30
N VAL A 77 -3.67 1.44 9.24
CA VAL A 77 -3.48 2.38 8.14
C VAL A 77 -2.02 2.85 8.07
N MET A 78 -1.42 3.16 9.23
CA MET A 78 -0.02 3.57 9.24
C MET A 78 0.90 2.48 8.71
N LYS A 79 0.59 1.22 9.04
CA LYS A 79 1.36 0.09 8.50
C LYS A 79 1.18 -0.03 6.99
N LEU A 80 -0.01 0.17 6.48
CA LEU A 80 -0.25 0.17 5.03
C LEU A 80 0.53 1.29 4.33
N VAL A 81 0.60 2.47 4.95
CA VAL A 81 1.42 3.57 4.41
C VAL A 81 2.89 3.16 4.35
N GLU A 82 3.41 2.50 5.40
CA GLU A 82 4.78 2.00 5.38
C GLU A 82 5.02 1.03 4.21
N LEU A 83 4.09 0.09 4.01
CA LEU A 83 4.19 -0.87 2.91
C LEU A 83 4.18 -0.16 1.55
N TYR A 84 3.33 0.85 1.41
CA TYR A 84 3.29 1.66 0.20
C TYR A 84 4.61 2.37 -0.02
N LEU A 85 5.15 3.01 1.02
CA LEU A 85 6.41 3.77 0.92
C LEU A 85 7.60 2.89 0.59
N GLU A 86 7.56 1.60 0.93
CA GLU A 86 8.61 0.68 0.49
C GLU A 86 8.74 0.63 -1.03
N THR A 87 7.61 0.75 -1.76
CA THR A 87 7.67 0.76 -3.23
C THR A 87 8.36 2.02 -3.75
N VAL A 88 8.14 3.15 -3.09
CA VAL A 88 8.81 4.41 -3.44
C VAL A 88 10.31 4.28 -3.20
N ASN A 89 10.69 3.70 -2.06
CA ASN A 89 12.10 3.53 -1.71
C ASN A 89 12.82 2.60 -2.70
N THR A 90 12.15 1.56 -3.19
CA THR A 90 12.77 0.66 -4.18
C THR A 90 12.97 1.34 -5.53
N LEU A 91 12.17 2.36 -5.84
CA LEU A 91 12.31 3.14 -7.08
C LEU A 91 13.36 4.24 -6.96
N MET A 92 13.36 4.94 -5.82
CA MET A 92 14.26 6.08 -5.63
C MET A 92 15.62 5.68 -5.09
N GLY A 93 15.69 4.51 -4.47
CA GLY A 93 16.92 4.04 -3.85
C GLY A 93 17.24 4.79 -2.56
N ASP A 94 18.34 4.39 -1.95
CA ASP A 94 18.88 5.05 -0.78
C ASP A 94 20.11 5.87 -1.19
N ASP A 95 20.29 7.03 -0.58
CA ASP A 95 21.47 7.86 -0.80
C ASP A 95 22.76 7.16 -0.39
N ASP A 96 22.65 6.11 0.43
CA ASP A 96 23.80 5.34 0.92
C ASP A 96 24.50 4.54 -0.18
N ASP A 97 23.88 4.35 -1.34
CA ASP A 97 24.44 3.58 -2.44
C ASP A 97 25.24 4.41 -3.44
N GLU A 98 25.55 5.65 -3.12
CA GLU A 98 26.27 6.54 -4.01
C GLU A 98 27.65 6.04 -4.45
N GLY A 99 28.27 5.16 -3.67
CA GLY A 99 29.59 4.63 -4.01
C GLY A 99 29.61 3.60 -5.12
N ASN A 100 28.46 3.12 -5.56
CA ASN A 100 28.36 2.04 -6.55
C ASN A 100 27.63 2.45 -7.80
N VAL A 101 27.82 3.69 -8.23
CA VAL A 101 27.17 4.21 -9.43
C VAL A 101 27.76 3.54 -10.66
N ASN A 102 26.92 2.96 -11.49
CA ASN A 102 27.32 2.37 -12.76
C ASN A 102 26.69 3.07 -13.97
N TRP A 103 26.21 4.28 -13.78
CA TRP A 103 25.73 5.15 -14.85
C TRP A 103 26.46 6.46 -14.73
N GLU A 104 26.52 7.22 -15.82
CA GLU A 104 27.18 8.52 -15.80
C GLU A 104 26.42 9.52 -16.67
N GLU A 105 26.57 10.79 -16.31
CA GLU A 105 25.98 11.89 -17.05
C GLU A 105 26.81 12.20 -18.29
N VAL A 106 26.17 12.30 -19.45
CA VAL A 106 26.85 12.61 -20.73
C VAL A 106 26.53 13.99 -21.23
#